data_2327552b3a265999a728d9c9c9603b30
#
_entry.id   2327552b3a265999a728d9c9c9603b30
#
_cell.length_a   1.000
_cell.length_b   1.000
_cell.length_c   1.000
_cell.angle_alpha   90.00
_cell.angle_beta   90.00
_cell.angle_gamma   90.00
#
_symmetry.space_group_name_H-M   'P 1'
#
loop_
_entity.id
_entity.type
_entity.pdbx_description
1 polymer ?
#
loop_
_entity_poly.entity_id
_entity_poly.type
_entity_poly.pdbx_seq_one_letter_code
_entity_poly.pdbx_strand_id
1 'polypeptide(L)'
;MTLTDFINEPKSLLIAAAGHGKTHAIAECVQLCPEGQCQLILTHTHAGIASIKAKLNALKVDSKKYHVETITSFVQQYTLAYCKKEDLPEPSDKTYFRIVQEKALKIFSNPHILGVVKVTYSSLFVDEYQDCEEIQHAIIMKLGQVLPVHVLGDELQGIFGFVGGLVNFEQDLQGFKQFELEKPWRWCKEGNSQALGDKILEWRRKLLAGERIRLVTDRDANVEVCITAFEAMSHSRDYYQLLRKVIKMYDSESMLIIFPSYVDERGFLRGRISDRISIKDGFDFGNRFLLAEAIDDRSFYSNAKAIDEIIHKINSPRVKKKEKKIVDMMDGLSFPVFRNGTPISAIS
;
A
#
# COMPACT_ATOMS: atom_id res chain seq x y z
N MET A 1 -4.67 -16.49 -22.15
CA MET A 1 -3.63 -16.66 -21.10
C MET A 1 -4.17 -17.53 -19.98
N THR A 2 -3.39 -18.50 -19.49
CA THR A 2 -3.71 -19.22 -18.26
C THR A 2 -2.72 -18.82 -17.16
N LEU A 3 -3.15 -18.86 -15.90
CA LEU A 3 -2.23 -18.62 -14.77
C LEU A 3 -1.17 -19.73 -14.68
N THR A 4 -1.48 -20.92 -15.17
CA THR A 4 -0.52 -22.02 -15.29
C THR A 4 0.64 -21.66 -16.23
N ASP A 5 0.37 -21.01 -17.38
CA ASP A 5 1.43 -20.55 -18.28
C ASP A 5 2.32 -19.51 -17.57
N PHE A 6 1.72 -18.61 -16.77
CA PHE A 6 2.43 -17.58 -16.03
C PHE A 6 3.39 -18.18 -14.99
N ILE A 7 2.95 -19.15 -14.18
CA ILE A 7 3.78 -19.75 -13.11
C ILE A 7 4.83 -20.73 -13.65
N ASN A 8 4.65 -21.27 -14.85
CA ASN A 8 5.62 -22.18 -15.49
C ASN A 8 6.81 -21.44 -16.13
N GLU A 9 6.70 -20.13 -16.32
CA GLU A 9 7.82 -19.33 -16.84
C GLU A 9 8.79 -19.00 -15.70
N PRO A 10 10.10 -19.20 -15.89
CA PRO A 10 11.08 -18.89 -14.85
C PRO A 10 11.17 -17.41 -14.52
N LYS A 11 10.79 -16.53 -15.46
CA LYS A 11 10.69 -15.07 -15.26
C LYS A 11 9.44 -14.58 -15.98
N SER A 12 8.46 -14.13 -15.23
CA SER A 12 7.19 -13.65 -15.77
C SER A 12 6.73 -12.34 -15.16
N LEU A 13 6.16 -11.49 -16.01
CA LEU A 13 5.55 -10.20 -15.62
C LEU A 13 4.05 -10.28 -15.93
N LEU A 14 3.21 -10.06 -14.91
CA LEU A 14 1.77 -9.91 -15.07
C LEU A 14 1.38 -8.44 -14.99
N ILE A 15 1.02 -7.87 -16.12
CA ILE A 15 0.51 -6.50 -16.22
C ILE A 15 -0.99 -6.52 -15.96
N ALA A 16 -1.44 -5.71 -15.02
CA ALA A 16 -2.86 -5.58 -14.74
C ALA A 16 -3.19 -4.21 -14.16
N ALA A 17 -4.13 -3.52 -14.79
CA ALA A 17 -4.63 -2.25 -14.30
C ALA A 17 -5.27 -2.38 -12.91
N ALA A 18 -5.51 -1.24 -12.25
CA ALA A 18 -6.24 -1.22 -10.98
C ALA A 18 -7.59 -1.94 -11.10
N GLY A 19 -7.89 -2.82 -10.16
CA GLY A 19 -9.16 -3.55 -10.15
C GLY A 19 -9.25 -4.76 -11.09
N HIS A 20 -8.17 -5.11 -11.81
CA HIS A 20 -8.12 -6.29 -12.69
C HIS A 20 -7.79 -7.59 -11.96
N GLY A 21 -7.59 -7.57 -10.65
CA GLY A 21 -7.46 -8.77 -9.84
C GLY A 21 -6.03 -9.28 -9.63
N LYS A 22 -4.98 -8.44 -9.72
CA LYS A 22 -3.58 -8.80 -9.43
C LYS A 22 -3.43 -9.66 -8.18
N THR A 23 -3.88 -9.15 -7.04
CA THR A 23 -3.78 -9.85 -5.75
C THR A 23 -4.56 -11.17 -5.71
N HIS A 24 -5.67 -11.27 -6.45
CA HIS A 24 -6.42 -12.52 -6.59
C HIS A 24 -5.65 -13.53 -7.43
N ALA A 25 -5.04 -13.08 -8.53
CA ALA A 25 -4.20 -13.90 -9.39
C ALA A 25 -3.02 -14.52 -8.62
N ILE A 26 -2.38 -13.78 -7.69
CA ILE A 26 -1.35 -14.35 -6.80
C ILE A 26 -1.92 -15.53 -6.01
N ALA A 27 -3.09 -15.36 -5.39
CA ALA A 27 -3.68 -16.42 -4.56
C ALA A 27 -4.06 -17.65 -5.39
N GLU A 28 -4.60 -17.47 -6.60
CA GLU A 28 -4.88 -18.56 -7.54
C GLU A 28 -3.59 -19.26 -8.01
N CYS A 29 -2.53 -18.51 -8.31
CA CYS A 29 -1.22 -19.07 -8.66
C CYS A 29 -0.68 -19.96 -7.53
N VAL A 30 -0.72 -19.49 -6.28
CA VAL A 30 -0.27 -20.27 -5.12
C VAL A 30 -1.13 -21.52 -4.91
N GLN A 31 -2.44 -21.43 -5.16
CA GLN A 31 -3.33 -22.60 -5.11
C GLN A 31 -2.95 -23.66 -6.14
N LEU A 32 -2.55 -23.24 -7.36
CA LEU A 32 -2.11 -24.12 -8.44
C LEU A 32 -0.73 -24.76 -8.20
N CYS A 33 0.10 -24.16 -7.33
CA CYS A 33 1.42 -24.72 -7.01
C CYS A 33 1.28 -26.08 -6.32
N PRO A 34 2.25 -27.01 -6.57
CA PRO A 34 2.25 -28.34 -5.96
C PRO A 34 2.23 -28.33 -4.43
N GLU A 35 1.71 -29.40 -3.84
CA GLU A 35 1.77 -29.61 -2.40
C GLU A 35 3.22 -29.78 -1.93
N GLY A 36 3.49 -29.34 -0.70
CA GLY A 36 4.84 -29.40 -0.11
C GLY A 36 5.80 -28.31 -0.60
N GLN A 37 5.36 -27.42 -1.49
CA GLN A 37 6.12 -26.26 -1.94
C GLN A 37 5.66 -25.00 -1.23
N CYS A 38 6.61 -24.18 -0.77
CA CYS A 38 6.34 -22.88 -0.16
C CYS A 38 6.72 -21.74 -1.13
N GLN A 39 5.77 -20.87 -1.43
CA GLN A 39 5.97 -19.71 -2.30
C GLN A 39 6.28 -18.48 -1.45
N LEU A 40 7.36 -17.75 -1.77
CA LEU A 40 7.65 -16.46 -1.16
C LEU A 40 6.84 -15.38 -1.88
N ILE A 41 6.06 -14.59 -1.15
CA ILE A 41 5.25 -13.51 -1.70
C ILE A 41 5.68 -12.22 -1.02
N LEU A 42 6.20 -11.28 -1.80
CA LEU A 42 6.68 -9.99 -1.32
C LEU A 42 5.78 -8.86 -1.84
N THR A 43 5.55 -7.87 -0.99
CA THR A 43 4.80 -6.65 -1.30
C THR A 43 5.43 -5.44 -0.60
N HIS A 44 4.94 -4.22 -0.84
CA HIS A 44 5.52 -3.01 -0.24
C HIS A 44 4.91 -2.64 1.12
N THR A 45 3.67 -3.09 1.41
CA THR A 45 2.91 -2.58 2.56
C THR A 45 2.26 -3.68 3.39
N HIS A 46 2.06 -3.41 4.69
CA HIS A 46 1.28 -4.31 5.55
C HIS A 46 -0.18 -4.46 5.09
N ALA A 47 -0.76 -3.43 4.46
CA ALA A 47 -2.08 -3.52 3.85
C ALA A 47 -2.08 -4.51 2.67
N GLY A 48 -1.00 -4.55 1.87
CA GLY A 48 -0.77 -5.55 0.83
C GLY A 48 -0.73 -6.97 1.40
N ILE A 49 0.03 -7.18 2.48
CA ILE A 49 0.07 -8.49 3.20
C ILE A 49 -1.34 -8.92 3.61
N ALA A 50 -2.09 -8.02 4.26
CA ALA A 50 -3.45 -8.32 4.71
C ALA A 50 -4.39 -8.67 3.54
N SER A 51 -4.30 -7.93 2.43
CA SER A 51 -5.08 -8.17 1.22
C SER A 51 -4.77 -9.53 0.59
N ILE A 52 -3.47 -9.88 0.44
CA ILE A 52 -3.01 -11.15 -0.12
C ILE A 52 -3.49 -12.30 0.77
N LYS A 53 -3.25 -12.22 2.10
CA LYS A 53 -3.69 -13.25 3.06
C LYS A 53 -5.21 -13.44 3.04
N ALA A 54 -5.99 -12.37 2.93
CA ALA A 54 -7.45 -12.46 2.82
C ALA A 54 -7.88 -13.24 1.56
N LYS A 55 -7.18 -13.07 0.42
CA LYS A 55 -7.47 -13.81 -0.82
C LYS A 55 -7.06 -15.29 -0.71
N LEU A 56 -5.87 -15.57 -0.15
CA LEU A 56 -5.40 -16.93 0.11
C LEU A 56 -6.38 -17.69 1.03
N ASN A 57 -6.84 -17.05 2.09
CA ASN A 57 -7.84 -17.62 3.01
C ASN A 57 -9.19 -17.86 2.33
N ALA A 58 -9.66 -16.93 1.49
CA ALA A 58 -10.90 -17.07 0.74
C ALA A 58 -10.87 -18.28 -0.22
N LEU A 59 -9.71 -18.56 -0.81
CA LEU A 59 -9.46 -19.73 -1.66
C LEU A 59 -9.09 -20.99 -0.85
N LYS A 60 -9.02 -20.90 0.48
CA LYS A 60 -8.66 -22.00 1.39
C LYS A 60 -7.30 -22.62 1.08
N VAL A 61 -6.34 -21.78 0.66
CA VAL A 61 -4.95 -22.21 0.41
C VAL A 61 -4.29 -22.57 1.74
N ASP A 62 -3.62 -23.74 1.79
CA ASP A 62 -2.88 -24.15 2.99
C ASP A 62 -1.77 -23.13 3.31
N SER A 63 -1.72 -22.71 4.57
CA SER A 63 -0.72 -21.75 5.06
C SER A 63 0.74 -22.21 4.91
N LYS A 64 0.97 -23.50 4.76
CA LYS A 64 2.30 -24.07 4.46
C LYS A 64 2.77 -23.81 3.03
N LYS A 65 1.87 -23.45 2.12
CA LYS A 65 2.18 -23.20 0.70
C LYS A 65 2.71 -21.79 0.45
N TYR A 66 2.69 -20.90 1.44
CA TYR A 66 3.11 -19.53 1.23
C TYR A 66 3.73 -18.86 2.44
N HIS A 67 4.62 -17.92 2.18
CA HIS A 67 5.15 -16.97 3.14
C HIS A 67 4.94 -15.56 2.56
N VAL A 68 4.17 -14.70 3.25
CA VAL A 68 3.83 -13.34 2.79
C VAL A 68 4.47 -12.32 3.71
N GLU A 69 5.32 -11.47 3.14
CA GLU A 69 6.00 -10.39 3.86
C GLU A 69 6.13 -9.11 3.04
N THR A 70 6.55 -8.01 3.68
CA THR A 70 7.04 -6.85 2.93
C THR A 70 8.47 -7.10 2.47
N ILE A 71 8.86 -6.49 1.33
CA ILE A 71 10.25 -6.54 0.85
C ILE A 71 11.21 -6.08 1.96
N THR A 72 10.86 -4.97 2.62
CA THR A 72 11.67 -4.39 3.70
C THR A 72 11.83 -5.35 4.88
N SER A 73 10.73 -5.98 5.36
CA SER A 73 10.80 -6.94 6.47
C SER A 73 11.64 -8.16 6.12
N PHE A 74 11.44 -8.71 4.91
CA PHE A 74 12.19 -9.85 4.42
C PHE A 74 13.70 -9.56 4.38
N VAL A 75 14.12 -8.46 3.77
CA VAL A 75 15.55 -8.11 3.70
C VAL A 75 16.13 -7.78 5.07
N GLN A 76 15.35 -7.16 5.95
CA GLN A 76 15.76 -6.84 7.32
C GLN A 76 16.04 -8.12 8.13
N GLN A 77 15.22 -9.15 8.04
CA GLN A 77 15.43 -10.43 8.72
C GLN A 77 16.77 -11.04 8.34
N TYR A 78 17.08 -11.12 7.05
CA TYR A 78 18.37 -11.63 6.58
C TYR A 78 19.53 -10.73 7.03
N THR A 79 19.37 -9.42 6.97
CA THR A 79 20.40 -8.48 7.41
C THR A 79 20.70 -8.66 8.91
N LEU A 80 19.68 -8.75 9.75
CA LEU A 80 19.84 -8.96 11.19
C LEU A 80 20.41 -10.34 11.53
N ALA A 81 20.14 -11.36 10.71
CA ALA A 81 20.67 -12.70 10.91
C ALA A 81 22.16 -12.83 10.53
N TYR A 82 22.64 -12.05 9.56
CA TYR A 82 23.99 -12.21 8.99
C TYR A 82 24.91 -11.01 9.17
N CYS A 83 24.43 -9.88 9.70
CA CYS A 83 25.25 -8.73 10.07
C CYS A 83 25.35 -8.58 11.58
N LYS A 84 26.47 -8.04 12.04
CA LYS A 84 26.60 -7.65 13.45
C LYS A 84 25.74 -6.40 13.70
N LYS A 85 25.18 -6.31 14.90
CA LYS A 85 24.33 -5.17 15.29
C LYS A 85 25.09 -3.85 15.21
N GLU A 86 26.39 -3.87 15.53
CA GLU A 86 27.27 -2.69 15.49
C GLU A 86 27.52 -2.16 14.07
N ASP A 87 27.27 -2.99 13.04
CA ASP A 87 27.40 -2.61 11.64
C ASP A 87 26.15 -1.92 11.05
N LEU A 88 25.11 -1.77 11.86
CA LEU A 88 23.84 -1.16 11.47
C LEU A 88 23.60 0.12 12.27
N PRO A 89 23.06 1.16 11.65
CA PRO A 89 22.62 2.35 12.40
C PRO A 89 21.42 2.00 13.29
N GLU A 90 21.09 2.90 14.20
CA GLU A 90 19.88 2.73 15.01
C GLU A 90 18.61 2.76 14.13
N PRO A 91 17.56 1.97 14.45
CA PRO A 91 16.34 1.90 13.65
C PRO A 91 15.62 3.24 13.45
N SER A 92 15.85 4.21 14.35
CA SER A 92 15.33 5.58 14.25
C SER A 92 16.09 6.47 13.25
N ASP A 93 17.25 6.02 12.77
CA ASP A 93 18.02 6.76 11.79
C ASP A 93 17.35 6.71 10.42
N LYS A 94 17.22 7.85 9.75
CA LYS A 94 16.60 7.97 8.41
C LYS A 94 17.32 7.14 7.34
N THR A 95 18.58 6.80 7.54
CA THR A 95 19.38 5.98 6.62
C THR A 95 19.27 4.48 6.88
N TYR A 96 18.63 4.07 7.98
CA TYR A 96 18.57 2.69 8.44
C TYR A 96 18.10 1.73 7.34
N PHE A 97 16.94 1.97 6.76
CA PHE A 97 16.36 1.07 5.76
C PHE A 97 17.20 0.98 4.49
N ARG A 98 17.81 2.09 4.07
CA ARG A 98 18.73 2.08 2.92
C ARG A 98 19.96 1.21 3.20
N ILE A 99 20.58 1.38 4.37
CA ILE A 99 21.76 0.59 4.75
C ILE A 99 21.41 -0.90 4.89
N VAL A 100 20.23 -1.21 5.45
CA VAL A 100 19.70 -2.59 5.53
C VAL A 100 19.58 -3.21 4.13
N GLN A 101 19.04 -2.50 3.16
CA GLN A 101 18.90 -2.98 1.78
C GLN A 101 20.28 -3.16 1.10
N GLU A 102 21.21 -2.22 1.29
CA GLU A 102 22.59 -2.33 0.77
C GLU A 102 23.32 -3.55 1.35
N LYS A 103 23.16 -3.82 2.64
CA LYS A 103 23.71 -5.01 3.30
C LYS A 103 23.05 -6.28 2.78
N ALA A 104 21.72 -6.29 2.66
CA ALA A 104 20.97 -7.44 2.13
C ALA A 104 21.41 -7.80 0.70
N LEU A 105 21.64 -6.79 -0.17
CA LEU A 105 22.13 -7.03 -1.53
C LEU A 105 23.48 -7.78 -1.52
N LYS A 106 24.39 -7.44 -0.58
CA LYS A 106 25.66 -8.14 -0.39
C LYS A 106 25.44 -9.54 0.14
N ILE A 107 24.54 -9.73 1.12
CA ILE A 107 24.19 -11.02 1.72
C ILE A 107 23.65 -11.96 0.64
N PHE A 108 22.70 -11.52 -0.19
CA PHE A 108 22.14 -12.32 -1.29
C PHE A 108 23.09 -12.47 -2.49
N SER A 109 24.28 -11.89 -2.45
CA SER A 109 25.35 -12.22 -3.39
C SER A 109 26.17 -13.46 -2.94
N ASN A 110 25.94 -13.96 -1.72
CA ASN A 110 26.60 -15.17 -1.21
C ASN A 110 25.83 -16.42 -1.64
N PRO A 111 26.49 -17.38 -2.37
CA PRO A 111 25.83 -18.60 -2.84
C PRO A 111 25.26 -19.48 -1.73
N HIS A 112 25.89 -19.51 -0.53
CA HIS A 112 25.37 -20.29 0.60
C HIS A 112 24.04 -19.75 1.09
N ILE A 113 23.88 -18.41 1.15
CA ILE A 113 22.62 -17.78 1.53
C ILE A 113 21.53 -18.03 0.48
N LEU A 114 21.90 -17.90 -0.80
CA LEU A 114 20.97 -18.26 -1.88
C LEU A 114 20.60 -19.75 -1.84
N GLY A 115 21.52 -20.62 -1.41
CA GLY A 115 21.22 -22.03 -1.16
C GLY A 115 20.14 -22.21 -0.07
N VAL A 116 20.21 -21.46 1.03
CA VAL A 116 19.17 -21.47 2.08
C VAL A 116 17.83 -21.01 1.51
N VAL A 117 17.81 -19.93 0.74
CA VAL A 117 16.59 -19.42 0.08
C VAL A 117 15.97 -20.48 -0.83
N LYS A 118 16.80 -21.16 -1.64
CA LYS A 118 16.37 -22.19 -2.60
C LYS A 118 15.73 -23.40 -1.92
N VAL A 119 16.24 -23.83 -0.75
CA VAL A 119 15.66 -24.96 -0.02
C VAL A 119 14.42 -24.59 0.78
N THR A 120 14.23 -23.29 1.06
CA THR A 120 13.09 -22.78 1.82
C THR A 120 11.91 -22.47 0.92
N TYR A 121 12.16 -21.90 -0.28
CA TYR A 121 11.12 -21.43 -1.18
C TYR A 121 11.23 -22.05 -2.57
N SER A 122 10.09 -22.22 -3.22
CA SER A 122 10.00 -22.82 -4.57
C SER A 122 9.86 -21.79 -5.67
N SER A 123 9.28 -20.64 -5.39
CA SER A 123 9.22 -19.47 -6.29
C SER A 123 9.06 -18.17 -5.51
N LEU A 124 9.25 -17.04 -6.19
CA LEU A 124 9.09 -15.70 -5.68
C LEU A 124 8.00 -14.96 -6.45
N PHE A 125 6.99 -14.48 -5.75
CA PHE A 125 6.00 -13.54 -6.28
C PHE A 125 6.25 -12.15 -5.69
N VAL A 126 6.16 -11.11 -6.51
CA VAL A 126 6.29 -9.72 -6.05
C VAL A 126 5.09 -8.91 -6.54
N ASP A 127 4.28 -8.41 -5.59
CA ASP A 127 3.11 -7.57 -5.88
C ASP A 127 3.48 -6.09 -5.91
N GLU A 128 2.76 -5.30 -6.71
CA GLU A 128 2.96 -3.86 -6.94
C GLU A 128 4.41 -3.52 -7.34
N TYR A 129 4.94 -4.27 -8.30
CA TYR A 129 6.36 -4.20 -8.69
C TYR A 129 6.79 -2.83 -9.22
N GLN A 130 5.88 -2.01 -9.74
CA GLN A 130 6.14 -0.64 -10.17
C GLN A 130 6.61 0.30 -9.05
N ASP A 131 6.39 -0.10 -7.79
CA ASP A 131 6.82 0.68 -6.61
C ASP A 131 8.20 0.24 -6.10
N CYS A 132 8.86 -0.73 -6.76
CA CYS A 132 10.21 -1.15 -6.41
C CYS A 132 11.25 -0.07 -6.75
N GLU A 133 12.11 0.22 -5.79
CA GLU A 133 13.33 0.98 -6.01
C GLU A 133 14.40 0.11 -6.68
N GLU A 134 15.39 0.74 -7.34
CA GLU A 134 16.48 0.02 -8.02
C GLU A 134 17.19 -1.01 -7.13
N ILE A 135 17.40 -0.69 -5.85
CA ILE A 135 18.06 -1.60 -4.92
C ILE A 135 17.18 -2.82 -4.59
N GLN A 136 15.87 -2.62 -4.48
CA GLN A 136 14.91 -3.71 -4.25
C GLN A 136 14.83 -4.61 -5.49
N HIS A 137 14.82 -4.01 -6.68
CA HIS A 137 14.93 -4.74 -7.93
C HIS A 137 16.21 -5.60 -7.97
N ALA A 138 17.36 -5.01 -7.65
CA ALA A 138 18.64 -5.72 -7.63
C ALA A 138 18.60 -6.92 -6.65
N ILE A 139 17.99 -6.78 -5.49
CA ILE A 139 17.80 -7.86 -4.51
C ILE A 139 16.91 -8.97 -5.09
N ILE A 140 15.77 -8.60 -5.70
CA ILE A 140 14.84 -9.54 -6.33
C ILE A 140 15.55 -10.31 -7.45
N MET A 141 16.38 -9.64 -8.26
CA MET A 141 17.17 -10.30 -9.31
C MET A 141 18.22 -11.25 -8.74
N LYS A 142 18.79 -10.97 -7.55
CA LYS A 142 19.66 -11.94 -6.85
C LYS A 142 18.91 -13.17 -6.41
N LEU A 143 17.73 -13.03 -5.81
CA LEU A 143 16.85 -14.14 -5.46
C LEU A 143 16.43 -14.94 -6.70
N GLY A 144 16.21 -14.26 -7.83
CA GLY A 144 15.89 -14.84 -9.12
C GLY A 144 17.00 -15.66 -9.77
N GLN A 145 18.20 -15.72 -9.19
CA GLN A 145 19.25 -16.66 -9.61
C GLN A 145 18.97 -18.09 -9.17
N VAL A 146 18.14 -18.27 -8.16
CA VAL A 146 17.85 -19.59 -7.57
C VAL A 146 16.35 -19.91 -7.51
N LEU A 147 15.47 -18.93 -7.70
CA LEU A 147 14.02 -19.08 -7.71
C LEU A 147 13.43 -18.60 -9.04
N PRO A 148 12.39 -19.24 -9.56
CA PRO A 148 11.48 -18.60 -10.51
C PRO A 148 10.91 -17.30 -9.93
N VAL A 149 10.83 -16.24 -10.75
CA VAL A 149 10.38 -14.91 -10.33
C VAL A 149 9.17 -14.48 -11.13
N HIS A 150 8.09 -14.21 -10.41
CA HIS A 150 6.81 -13.78 -10.96
C HIS A 150 6.49 -12.38 -10.40
N VAL A 151 6.58 -11.36 -11.21
CA VAL A 151 6.30 -9.97 -10.80
C VAL A 151 4.94 -9.54 -11.33
N LEU A 152 4.21 -8.80 -10.51
CA LEU A 152 2.89 -8.28 -10.84
C LEU A 152 2.88 -6.77 -10.62
N GLY A 153 2.42 -6.02 -11.60
CA GLY A 153 2.44 -4.56 -11.49
C GLY A 153 1.66 -3.86 -12.59
N ASP A 154 1.68 -2.54 -12.51
CA ASP A 154 1.12 -1.63 -13.49
C ASP A 154 2.00 -0.38 -13.58
N GLU A 155 2.73 -0.23 -14.67
CA GLU A 155 3.64 0.90 -14.87
C GLU A 155 2.98 2.28 -14.73
N LEU A 156 1.69 2.40 -15.09
CA LEU A 156 0.93 3.64 -14.93
C LEU A 156 0.59 3.98 -13.46
N GLN A 157 0.81 3.05 -12.53
CA GLN A 157 0.60 3.26 -11.10
C GLN A 157 1.89 3.57 -10.33
N GLY A 158 3.06 3.54 -10.98
CA GLY A 158 4.35 3.89 -10.39
C GLY A 158 4.47 5.40 -10.15
N ILE A 159 3.95 5.88 -9.03
CA ILE A 159 3.92 7.32 -8.68
C ILE A 159 4.80 7.67 -7.47
N PHE A 160 5.44 6.70 -6.83
CA PHE A 160 6.15 6.87 -5.56
C PHE A 160 7.66 7.05 -5.68
N GLY A 161 8.17 7.69 -6.73
CA GLY A 161 9.59 7.98 -6.91
C GLY A 161 10.15 9.05 -5.97
N PHE A 162 10.15 8.79 -4.63
CA PHE A 162 10.54 9.82 -3.66
C PHE A 162 12.05 9.94 -3.40
N VAL A 163 12.85 8.89 -3.57
CA VAL A 163 14.27 8.91 -3.13
C VAL A 163 15.22 8.20 -4.10
N GLY A 164 14.75 7.44 -5.06
CA GLY A 164 15.54 6.70 -6.04
C GLY A 164 14.77 6.53 -7.35
N GLY A 165 15.43 6.06 -8.40
CA GLY A 165 14.77 5.65 -9.63
C GLY A 165 13.81 4.50 -9.34
N LEU A 166 12.58 4.59 -9.84
CA LEU A 166 11.67 3.44 -9.88
C LEU A 166 12.07 2.51 -11.03
N VAL A 167 11.72 1.25 -10.86
CA VAL A 167 11.90 0.23 -11.90
C VAL A 167 11.17 0.62 -13.18
N ASN A 168 11.89 0.58 -14.30
CA ASN A 168 11.34 0.73 -15.63
C ASN A 168 11.09 -0.66 -16.24
N PHE A 169 9.84 -1.02 -16.50
CA PHE A 169 9.50 -2.37 -16.98
C PHE A 169 10.15 -2.70 -18.32
N GLU A 170 10.26 -1.74 -19.25
CA GLU A 170 10.87 -1.98 -20.57
C GLU A 170 12.38 -2.23 -20.47
N GLN A 171 13.07 -1.54 -19.54
CA GLN A 171 14.51 -1.61 -19.41
C GLN A 171 14.95 -2.70 -18.44
N ASP A 172 14.32 -2.78 -17.27
CA ASP A 172 14.79 -3.60 -16.16
C ASP A 172 14.19 -5.02 -16.16
N LEU A 173 13.06 -5.25 -16.85
CA LEU A 173 12.43 -6.55 -16.97
C LEU A 173 12.67 -7.22 -18.34
N GLN A 174 13.77 -6.88 -19.01
CA GLN A 174 14.18 -7.58 -20.22
C GLN A 174 14.37 -9.08 -19.95
N GLY A 175 13.74 -9.92 -20.76
CA GLY A 175 13.76 -11.37 -20.58
C GLY A 175 12.66 -11.92 -19.65
N PHE A 176 11.79 -11.07 -19.12
CA PHE A 176 10.54 -11.52 -18.53
C PHE A 176 9.47 -11.72 -19.59
N LYS A 177 8.79 -12.86 -19.55
CA LYS A 177 7.65 -13.08 -20.42
C LYS A 177 6.45 -12.33 -19.88
N GLN A 178 5.87 -11.48 -20.72
CA GLN A 178 4.75 -10.62 -20.34
C GLN A 178 3.42 -11.34 -20.49
N PHE A 179 2.54 -11.12 -19.54
CA PHE A 179 1.16 -11.56 -19.50
C PHE A 179 0.27 -10.39 -19.07
N GLU A 180 -0.99 -10.38 -19.48
CA GLU A 180 -1.92 -9.31 -19.17
C GLU A 180 -3.25 -9.86 -18.63
N LEU A 181 -3.79 -9.21 -17.57
CA LEU A 181 -5.14 -9.44 -17.09
C LEU A 181 -6.08 -8.39 -17.70
N GLU A 182 -6.91 -8.81 -18.64
CA GLU A 182 -7.80 -7.91 -19.37
C GLU A 182 -9.13 -7.66 -18.64
N LYS A 183 -9.57 -8.59 -17.78
CA LYS A 183 -10.89 -8.51 -17.17
C LYS A 183 -10.93 -7.52 -15.98
N PRO A 184 -11.74 -6.46 -16.06
CA PRO A 184 -11.86 -5.46 -15.01
C PRO A 184 -12.79 -5.92 -13.89
N TRP A 185 -12.36 -6.92 -13.10
CA TRP A 185 -13.17 -7.58 -12.07
C TRP A 185 -13.86 -6.65 -11.09
N ARG A 186 -13.21 -5.55 -10.70
CA ARG A 186 -13.80 -4.57 -9.80
C ARG A 186 -15.06 -3.95 -10.36
N TRP A 187 -15.09 -3.74 -11.66
CA TRP A 187 -16.16 -3.04 -12.37
C TRP A 187 -17.28 -3.97 -12.85
N CYS A 188 -16.99 -5.27 -12.94
CA CYS A 188 -17.98 -6.29 -13.32
C CYS A 188 -18.82 -6.81 -12.16
N LYS A 189 -18.58 -6.34 -10.92
CA LYS A 189 -19.37 -6.74 -9.75
C LYS A 189 -20.71 -6.02 -9.76
N GLU A 190 -21.73 -6.70 -9.21
CA GLU A 190 -23.05 -6.12 -9.01
C GLU A 190 -22.94 -4.80 -8.23
N GLY A 191 -23.64 -3.77 -8.68
CA GLY A 191 -23.59 -2.42 -8.11
C GLY A 191 -22.47 -1.52 -8.62
N ASN A 192 -21.52 -2.02 -9.43
CA ASN A 192 -20.47 -1.22 -10.05
C ASN A 192 -20.79 -0.91 -11.52
N SER A 193 -20.22 0.18 -12.04
CA SER A 193 -20.42 0.59 -13.44
C SER A 193 -19.39 -0.08 -14.36
N GLN A 194 -19.82 -1.05 -15.15
CA GLN A 194 -18.97 -1.65 -16.19
C GLN A 194 -18.52 -0.60 -17.21
N ALA A 195 -19.42 0.31 -17.60
CA ALA A 195 -19.09 1.39 -18.52
C ALA A 195 -17.94 2.29 -18.01
N LEU A 196 -17.86 2.53 -16.71
CA LEU A 196 -16.70 3.22 -16.10
C LEU A 196 -15.42 2.37 -16.21
N GLY A 197 -15.52 1.07 -16.00
CA GLY A 197 -14.38 0.16 -16.19
C GLY A 197 -13.83 0.19 -17.61
N ASP A 198 -14.71 0.12 -18.60
CA ASP A 198 -14.36 0.20 -20.03
C ASP A 198 -13.75 1.55 -20.40
N LYS A 199 -14.26 2.64 -19.80
CA LYS A 199 -13.72 4.00 -19.97
C LYS A 199 -12.32 4.14 -19.39
N ILE A 200 -12.08 3.58 -18.22
CA ILE A 200 -10.75 3.56 -17.59
C ILE A 200 -9.75 2.77 -18.47
N LEU A 201 -10.16 1.65 -19.06
CA LEU A 201 -9.31 0.90 -19.98
C LEU A 201 -9.02 1.68 -21.28
N GLU A 202 -10.02 2.40 -21.82
CA GLU A 202 -9.81 3.30 -22.97
C GLU A 202 -8.76 4.36 -22.64
N TRP A 203 -8.89 5.04 -21.48
CA TRP A 203 -7.94 6.05 -21.06
C TRP A 203 -6.54 5.46 -20.83
N ARG A 204 -6.47 4.26 -20.24
CA ARG A 204 -5.20 3.56 -20.05
C ARG A 204 -4.48 3.32 -21.39
N ARG A 205 -5.19 2.79 -22.40
CA ARG A 205 -4.60 2.55 -23.73
C ARG A 205 -4.07 3.84 -24.36
N LYS A 206 -4.82 4.94 -24.24
CA LYS A 206 -4.38 6.26 -24.71
C LYS A 206 -3.14 6.75 -24.00
N LEU A 207 -3.08 6.61 -22.67
CA LEU A 207 -1.90 7.01 -21.90
C LEU A 207 -0.65 6.21 -22.30
N LEU A 208 -0.78 4.90 -22.45
CA LEU A 208 0.31 4.03 -22.91
C LEU A 208 0.76 4.37 -24.34
N ALA A 209 -0.15 4.81 -25.19
CA ALA A 209 0.16 5.29 -26.54
C ALA A 209 0.72 6.72 -26.58
N GLY A 210 0.89 7.40 -25.44
CA GLY A 210 1.29 8.82 -25.37
C GLY A 210 0.23 9.80 -25.90
N GLU A 211 -1.01 9.33 -26.06
CA GLU A 211 -2.12 10.15 -26.57
C GLU A 211 -2.71 11.03 -25.47
N ARG A 212 -3.26 12.17 -25.89
CA ARG A 212 -3.97 13.07 -24.97
C ARG A 212 -5.34 12.51 -24.63
N ILE A 213 -5.68 12.48 -23.33
CA ILE A 213 -7.03 12.18 -22.89
C ILE A 213 -7.83 13.48 -22.85
N ARG A 214 -8.98 13.47 -23.54
CA ARG A 214 -9.99 14.52 -23.40
C ARG A 214 -11.03 14.07 -22.39
N LEU A 215 -11.08 14.71 -21.24
CA LEU A 215 -12.10 14.47 -20.24
C LEU A 215 -13.41 15.14 -20.69
N VAL A 216 -14.44 14.35 -20.88
CA VAL A 216 -15.79 14.79 -21.21
C VAL A 216 -16.79 14.09 -20.31
N THR A 217 -17.91 14.74 -20.04
CA THR A 217 -19.02 14.13 -19.31
C THR A 217 -19.54 12.93 -20.09
N ASP A 218 -19.60 11.78 -19.42
CA ASP A 218 -20.11 10.52 -19.94
C ASP A 218 -21.10 9.95 -18.93
N ARG A 219 -22.38 10.05 -19.25
CA ARG A 219 -23.45 9.64 -18.32
C ARG A 219 -23.54 8.13 -18.15
N ASP A 220 -23.22 7.37 -19.20
CA ASP A 220 -23.26 5.90 -19.17
C ASP A 220 -22.14 5.35 -18.28
N ALA A 221 -20.99 6.02 -18.28
CA ALA A 221 -19.87 5.71 -17.40
C ALA A 221 -19.99 6.37 -15.99
N ASN A 222 -21.04 7.12 -15.71
CA ASN A 222 -21.20 7.92 -14.49
C ASN A 222 -20.02 8.91 -14.27
N VAL A 223 -19.50 9.47 -15.33
CA VAL A 223 -18.44 10.47 -15.31
C VAL A 223 -19.05 11.85 -15.57
N GLU A 224 -18.92 12.75 -14.63
CA GLU A 224 -19.28 14.15 -14.80
C GLU A 224 -18.02 15.02 -14.75
N VAL A 225 -17.77 15.81 -15.77
CA VAL A 225 -16.62 16.71 -15.86
C VAL A 225 -17.09 18.15 -15.70
N CYS A 226 -16.60 18.79 -14.65
CA CYS A 226 -16.80 20.21 -14.40
C CYS A 226 -15.45 20.92 -14.47
N ILE A 227 -15.31 21.89 -15.36
CA ILE A 227 -14.10 22.71 -15.51
C ILE A 227 -14.34 24.04 -14.85
N THR A 228 -13.55 24.36 -13.84
CA THR A 228 -13.56 25.67 -13.17
C THR A 228 -12.14 26.19 -13.01
N ALA A 229 -11.97 27.51 -13.01
CA ALA A 229 -10.68 28.09 -12.70
C ALA A 229 -10.33 27.82 -11.22
N PHE A 230 -9.07 27.48 -10.94
CA PHE A 230 -8.60 27.18 -9.58
C PHE A 230 -8.90 28.32 -8.59
N GLU A 231 -8.67 29.55 -9.02
CA GLU A 231 -8.98 30.76 -8.23
C GLU A 231 -10.48 30.94 -7.96
N ALA A 232 -11.33 30.46 -8.88
CA ALA A 232 -12.77 30.50 -8.72
C ALA A 232 -13.32 29.37 -7.82
N MET A 233 -12.58 28.29 -7.61
CA MET A 233 -13.00 27.20 -6.73
C MET A 233 -13.25 27.68 -5.29
N SER A 234 -12.44 28.59 -4.79
CA SER A 234 -12.57 29.15 -3.45
C SER A 234 -13.82 30.02 -3.27
N HIS A 235 -14.37 30.59 -4.35
CA HIS A 235 -15.47 31.57 -4.32
C HIS A 235 -16.62 31.22 -5.26
N SER A 236 -16.51 30.15 -6.06
CA SER A 236 -17.52 29.78 -7.06
C SER A 236 -18.74 29.14 -6.40
N ARG A 237 -19.89 29.82 -6.61
CA ARG A 237 -21.22 29.33 -6.21
C ARG A 237 -21.54 27.98 -6.90
N ASP A 238 -21.07 27.79 -8.12
CA ASP A 238 -21.38 26.63 -8.96
C ASP A 238 -20.66 25.38 -8.47
N TYR A 239 -19.38 25.50 -8.07
CA TYR A 239 -18.64 24.43 -7.42
C TYR A 239 -19.34 23.98 -6.13
N TYR A 240 -19.84 24.92 -5.35
CA TYR A 240 -20.59 24.65 -4.13
C TYR A 240 -21.89 23.91 -4.38
N GLN A 241 -22.62 24.30 -5.42
CA GLN A 241 -23.87 23.64 -5.78
C GLN A 241 -23.63 22.22 -6.28
N LEU A 242 -22.59 22.03 -7.10
CA LEU A 242 -22.17 20.71 -7.58
C LEU A 242 -21.80 19.80 -6.38
N LEU A 243 -20.96 20.29 -5.49
CA LEU A 243 -20.52 19.52 -4.34
C LEU A 243 -21.67 19.16 -3.39
N ARG A 244 -22.58 20.10 -3.13
CA ARG A 244 -23.82 19.85 -2.37
C ARG A 244 -24.74 18.83 -3.06
N LYS A 245 -24.84 18.88 -4.38
CA LYS A 245 -25.60 17.91 -5.17
C LYS A 245 -25.00 16.52 -5.01
N VAL A 246 -23.69 16.37 -5.15
CA VAL A 246 -22.97 15.10 -4.98
C VAL A 246 -23.16 14.55 -3.57
N ILE A 247 -22.96 15.39 -2.53
CA ILE A 247 -23.12 14.97 -1.12
C ILE A 247 -24.56 14.55 -0.80
N LYS A 248 -25.56 15.15 -1.46
CA LYS A 248 -26.96 14.75 -1.30
C LYS A 248 -27.31 13.46 -2.03
N MET A 249 -26.66 13.19 -3.16
CA MET A 249 -26.93 11.99 -3.99
C MET A 249 -26.29 10.73 -3.44
N TYR A 250 -25.18 10.86 -2.74
CA TYR A 250 -24.42 9.72 -2.21
C TYR A 250 -24.37 9.80 -0.69
N ASP A 251 -24.39 8.63 -0.05
CA ASP A 251 -24.13 8.54 1.37
C ASP A 251 -22.71 9.04 1.65
N SER A 252 -22.54 9.88 2.68
CA SER A 252 -21.25 10.48 3.03
C SER A 252 -20.15 9.44 3.32
N GLU A 253 -20.53 8.21 3.69
CA GLU A 253 -19.59 7.12 3.93
C GLU A 253 -19.04 6.47 2.66
N SER A 254 -19.70 6.66 1.52
CA SER A 254 -19.32 6.09 0.22
C SER A 254 -18.57 7.07 -0.70
N MET A 255 -18.31 8.29 -0.25
CA MET A 255 -17.68 9.33 -1.07
C MET A 255 -16.18 9.46 -0.74
N LEU A 256 -15.34 9.41 -1.79
CA LEU A 256 -13.92 9.71 -1.72
C LEU A 256 -13.61 10.97 -2.54
N ILE A 257 -12.97 11.95 -1.91
CA ILE A 257 -12.48 13.17 -2.59
C ILE A 257 -10.96 13.06 -2.71
N ILE A 258 -10.44 13.15 -3.94
CA ILE A 258 -9.00 13.13 -4.23
C ILE A 258 -8.61 14.52 -4.72
N PHE A 259 -7.60 15.13 -4.13
CA PHE A 259 -7.09 16.45 -4.52
C PHE A 259 -5.56 16.51 -4.41
N PRO A 260 -4.90 17.45 -5.11
CA PRO A 260 -3.45 17.58 -5.08
C PRO A 260 -2.93 17.94 -3.68
N SER A 261 -1.80 17.32 -3.26
CA SER A 261 -1.22 17.51 -1.92
C SER A 261 -0.60 18.89 -1.68
N TYR A 262 -0.27 19.63 -2.75
CA TYR A 262 0.33 20.97 -2.67
C TYR A 262 -0.68 22.08 -2.38
N VAL A 263 -1.96 21.74 -2.36
CA VAL A 263 -3.01 22.72 -2.05
C VAL A 263 -3.36 22.58 -0.59
N ASP A 264 -3.19 23.65 0.20
CA ASP A 264 -3.66 23.68 1.60
C ASP A 264 -5.19 23.86 1.64
N GLU A 265 -5.87 22.87 1.09
CA GLU A 265 -7.32 22.84 0.99
C GLU A 265 -8.00 22.24 2.21
N ARG A 266 -7.24 21.79 3.20
CA ARG A 266 -7.79 21.19 4.43
C ARG A 266 -8.71 22.15 5.15
N GLY A 267 -8.31 23.43 5.25
CA GLY A 267 -9.14 24.49 5.78
C GLY A 267 -10.35 24.80 4.89
N PHE A 268 -10.16 24.74 3.58
CA PHE A 268 -11.18 25.01 2.59
C PHE A 268 -12.29 23.93 2.61
N LEU A 269 -11.93 22.66 2.54
CA LEU A 269 -12.88 21.55 2.55
C LEU A 269 -13.62 21.45 3.90
N ARG A 270 -12.91 21.57 5.03
CA ARG A 270 -13.51 21.50 6.37
C ARG A 270 -14.46 22.67 6.65
N GLY A 271 -14.08 23.89 6.26
CA GLY A 271 -14.89 25.07 6.54
C GLY A 271 -16.17 25.15 5.72
N ARG A 272 -16.25 24.42 4.60
CA ARG A 272 -17.31 24.60 3.62
C ARG A 272 -18.15 23.38 3.34
N ILE A 273 -17.66 22.16 3.44
CA ILE A 273 -18.42 20.98 3.03
C ILE A 273 -19.13 20.35 4.22
N SER A 274 -18.56 20.23 5.36
CA SER A 274 -19.19 19.79 6.59
C SER A 274 -18.14 19.22 7.58
N ASP A 275 -18.47 19.27 8.87
CA ASP A 275 -17.77 18.56 9.94
C ASP A 275 -17.79 17.02 9.81
N ARG A 276 -18.52 16.50 8.82
CA ARG A 276 -18.70 15.07 8.57
C ARG A 276 -17.65 14.45 7.65
N ILE A 277 -16.86 15.28 6.96
CA ILE A 277 -15.79 14.78 6.08
C ILE A 277 -14.56 14.46 6.93
N SER A 278 -14.19 13.20 7.00
CA SER A 278 -12.90 12.78 7.52
C SER A 278 -11.86 12.91 6.42
N ILE A 279 -10.86 13.77 6.61
CA ILE A 279 -9.70 13.83 5.73
C ILE A 279 -8.79 12.68 6.16
N LYS A 280 -8.66 11.68 5.30
CA LYS A 280 -7.62 10.64 5.44
C LYS A 280 -6.33 11.23 4.91
N ASP A 281 -5.61 11.93 5.74
CA ASP A 281 -4.23 12.29 5.46
C ASP A 281 -3.36 11.04 5.43
N GLY A 282 -2.29 11.09 4.65
CA GLY A 282 -1.15 10.21 4.88
C GLY A 282 -0.77 10.38 6.35
N PHE A 283 -0.93 9.33 7.14
CA PHE A 283 -0.71 9.42 8.57
C PHE A 283 0.75 9.72 8.83
N ASP A 284 1.02 10.75 9.61
CA ASP A 284 2.31 10.94 10.23
C ASP A 284 2.50 9.84 11.28
N PHE A 285 3.14 8.75 10.85
CA PHE A 285 3.45 7.60 11.71
C PHE A 285 4.27 8.02 12.93
N GLY A 286 5.09 9.09 12.85
CA GLY A 286 5.88 9.60 13.95
C GLY A 286 5.02 10.02 15.14
N ASN A 287 3.91 10.70 14.91
CA ASN A 287 3.01 11.11 15.98
C ASN A 287 2.23 9.94 16.60
N ARG A 288 1.93 8.89 15.82
CA ARG A 288 1.34 7.66 16.38
C ARG A 288 2.34 6.88 17.22
N PHE A 289 3.60 6.84 16.78
CA PHE A 289 4.68 6.21 17.53
C PHE A 289 4.87 6.89 18.88
N LEU A 290 4.93 8.22 18.90
CA LEU A 290 5.02 9.01 20.13
C LEU A 290 3.81 8.79 21.06
N LEU A 291 2.60 8.63 20.51
CA LEU A 291 1.42 8.32 21.31
C LEU A 291 1.50 6.90 21.87
N ALA A 292 1.94 5.92 21.08
CA ALA A 292 2.11 4.55 21.53
C ALA A 292 3.19 4.43 22.61
N GLU A 293 4.34 5.10 22.45
CA GLU A 293 5.38 5.18 23.48
C GLU A 293 4.89 5.83 24.78
N ALA A 294 4.12 6.92 24.68
CA ALA A 294 3.55 7.59 25.85
C ALA A 294 2.55 6.69 26.59
N ILE A 295 1.82 5.82 25.88
CA ILE A 295 0.91 4.82 26.48
C ILE A 295 1.72 3.71 27.16
N ASP A 296 2.79 3.22 26.53
CA ASP A 296 3.64 2.15 27.06
C ASP A 296 4.41 2.60 28.32
N ASP A 297 4.84 3.87 28.39
CA ASP A 297 5.62 4.42 29.50
C ASP A 297 4.81 4.65 30.79
N ARG A 298 3.53 4.30 30.83
CA ARG A 298 2.64 4.46 32.00
C ARG A 298 2.64 5.87 32.64
N SER A 299 3.53 6.77 32.22
CA SER A 299 3.52 8.18 32.56
C SER A 299 2.31 8.93 32.01
N PHE A 300 1.63 8.27 31.08
CA PHE A 300 0.40 8.64 30.45
C PHE A 300 -0.68 9.11 31.44
N TYR A 301 -0.82 8.42 32.59
CA TYR A 301 -1.84 8.74 33.60
C TYR A 301 -1.54 10.03 34.41
N SER A 302 -0.29 10.46 34.41
CA SER A 302 0.12 11.65 35.15
C SER A 302 0.22 12.90 34.27
N ASN A 303 0.08 12.79 32.95
CA ASN A 303 0.39 13.88 32.04
C ASN A 303 -0.63 14.07 30.90
N ALA A 304 -1.90 14.30 31.29
CA ALA A 304 -3.00 14.62 30.38
C ALA A 304 -2.64 15.75 29.37
N LYS A 305 -1.74 16.65 29.77
CA LYS A 305 -1.27 17.78 29.00
C LYS A 305 -0.35 17.35 27.85
N ALA A 306 0.53 16.36 28.06
CA ALA A 306 1.39 15.81 27.02
C ALA A 306 0.58 15.03 25.97
N ILE A 307 -0.47 14.35 26.41
CA ILE A 307 -1.41 13.64 25.54
C ILE A 307 -2.18 14.63 24.67
N ASP A 308 -2.67 15.71 25.26
CA ASP A 308 -3.37 16.77 24.53
C ASP A 308 -2.46 17.41 23.47
N GLU A 309 -1.19 17.63 23.78
CA GLU A 309 -0.19 18.12 22.83
C GLU A 309 0.06 17.12 21.68
N ILE A 310 0.13 15.82 21.96
CA ILE A 310 0.31 14.78 20.93
C ILE A 310 -0.95 14.69 20.06
N ILE A 311 -2.13 14.69 20.67
CA ILE A 311 -3.40 14.65 19.94
C ILE A 311 -3.62 15.93 19.13
N HIS A 312 -3.17 17.09 19.62
CA HIS A 312 -3.16 18.33 18.83
C HIS A 312 -2.24 18.25 17.62
N LYS A 313 -1.08 17.64 17.74
CA LYS A 313 -0.18 17.37 16.60
C LYS A 313 -0.78 16.38 15.59
N ILE A 314 -1.70 15.52 16.01
CA ILE A 314 -2.46 14.57 15.14
C ILE A 314 -3.65 15.24 14.43
N ASN A 315 -3.78 16.58 14.47
CA ASN A 315 -4.78 17.35 13.73
C ASN A 315 -6.26 17.03 14.01
N SER A 316 -6.68 17.00 15.27
CA SER A 316 -8.11 16.96 15.62
C SER A 316 -8.57 18.23 16.32
N PRO A 317 -9.39 19.10 15.68
CA PRO A 317 -9.85 20.36 16.31
C PRO A 317 -10.81 20.20 17.48
N ARG A 318 -11.23 18.99 17.84
CA ARG A 318 -12.29 18.72 18.82
C ARG A 318 -11.81 18.38 20.23
N VAL A 319 -10.51 18.36 20.49
CA VAL A 319 -9.97 17.83 21.76
C VAL A 319 -10.13 18.76 22.94
N LYS A 320 -10.09 20.08 22.75
CA LYS A 320 -10.18 21.05 23.87
C LYS A 320 -11.40 20.91 24.81
N LYS A 321 -12.49 20.32 24.34
CA LYS A 321 -13.69 20.07 25.17
C LYS A 321 -13.73 18.68 25.84
N LYS A 322 -12.71 17.84 25.63
CA LYS A 322 -12.73 16.43 26.02
C LYS A 322 -11.61 15.99 26.97
N GLU A 323 -10.72 16.90 27.41
CA GLU A 323 -9.63 16.56 28.34
C GLU A 323 -10.15 15.77 29.55
N LYS A 324 -11.13 16.33 30.26
CA LYS A 324 -11.74 15.69 31.43
C LYS A 324 -12.41 14.34 31.07
N LYS A 325 -13.02 14.25 29.88
CA LYS A 325 -13.75 13.06 29.45
C LYS A 325 -12.83 11.94 29.00
N ILE A 326 -11.63 12.24 28.50
CA ILE A 326 -10.61 11.24 28.15
C ILE A 326 -9.98 10.70 29.43
N VAL A 327 -9.64 11.54 30.39
CA VAL A 327 -9.12 11.13 31.70
C VAL A 327 -10.17 10.29 32.45
N ASP A 328 -11.44 10.74 32.52
CA ASP A 328 -12.54 10.00 33.15
C ASP A 328 -12.82 8.66 32.45
N MET A 329 -12.67 8.58 31.11
CA MET A 329 -12.77 7.33 30.36
C MET A 329 -11.58 6.41 30.63
N MET A 330 -10.39 6.95 30.87
CA MET A 330 -9.20 6.15 31.11
C MET A 330 -9.14 5.63 32.54
N ASP A 331 -9.65 6.38 33.51
CA ASP A 331 -9.83 5.92 34.90
C ASP A 331 -10.87 4.80 35.02
N GLY A 332 -11.84 4.74 34.10
CA GLY A 332 -12.86 3.68 34.05
C GLY A 332 -12.51 2.47 33.18
N LEU A 333 -11.48 2.58 32.37
CA LEU A 333 -10.98 1.48 31.55
C LEU A 333 -9.84 0.80 32.31
N SER A 334 -10.13 -0.37 32.91
CA SER A 334 -9.07 -1.36 33.08
C SER A 334 -8.60 -1.69 31.66
N PHE A 335 -7.55 -1.01 31.19
CA PHE A 335 -6.92 -1.38 29.93
C PHE A 335 -6.66 -2.87 29.99
N PRO A 336 -7.12 -3.65 28.97
CA PRO A 336 -6.66 -5.02 28.87
C PRO A 336 -5.13 -4.90 28.81
N VAL A 337 -4.48 -5.22 29.91
CA VAL A 337 -3.05 -5.50 29.90
C VAL A 337 -2.94 -6.54 28.81
N PHE A 338 -2.30 -6.20 27.70
CA PHE A 338 -2.02 -7.17 26.68
C PHE A 338 -1.37 -8.33 27.40
N ARG A 339 -2.06 -9.47 27.45
CA ARG A 339 -1.76 -10.60 28.37
C ARG A 339 -0.32 -11.12 28.24
N ASN A 340 0.42 -10.64 27.25
CA ASN A 340 1.78 -11.07 26.91
C ASN A 340 2.86 -10.02 27.12
N GLY A 341 2.55 -8.87 27.73
CA GLY A 341 3.56 -7.82 27.99
C GLY A 341 4.17 -7.18 26.73
N THR A 342 3.53 -7.35 25.57
CA THR A 342 3.99 -6.74 24.32
C THR A 342 3.67 -5.26 24.34
N PRO A 343 4.65 -4.35 24.19
CA PRO A 343 4.40 -2.92 24.12
C PRO A 343 3.47 -2.56 22.98
N ILE A 344 2.62 -1.55 23.15
CA ILE A 344 1.72 -1.04 22.11
C ILE A 344 2.54 -0.47 20.94
N SER A 345 3.69 0.14 21.21
CA SER A 345 4.65 0.61 20.21
C SER A 345 5.18 -0.49 19.28
N ALA A 346 5.14 -1.76 19.70
CA ALA A 346 5.54 -2.89 18.89
C ALA A 346 4.43 -3.43 17.96
N ILE A 347 3.21 -2.89 18.07
CA ILE A 347 2.02 -3.33 17.32
C ILE A 347 1.65 -2.32 16.23
N SER A 348 2.20 -1.09 16.28
CA SER A 348 1.91 0.02 15.35
C SER A 348 2.69 -0.04 14.05
#